data_e72f9e8de5073311930beb67f1f4afa6
#
_entry.id   e72f9e8de5073311930beb67f1f4afa6
#
_cell.length_a   1.000
_cell.length_b   1.000
_cell.length_c   1.000
_cell.angle_alpha   90.00
_cell.angle_beta   90.00
_cell.angle_gamma   90.00
#
_symmetry.space_group_name_H-M   'P 1'
#
loop_
_entity.id
_entity.type
_entity.pdbx_description
1 polymer ?
#
loop_
_entity_poly.entity_id
_entity_poly.type
_entity_poly.pdbx_seq_one_letter_code
_entity_poly.pdbx_strand_id
1 'polypeptide(L)'
;MMMTPIDDVFVIGTASLDVLHLADGRTAHTAGGAGLYTALAAHKSGARTGLYAPQPEPVPELLQPAVDRLDWVGPRIAPADLPRLAIAHHGQGRATLLDASWGAESQLIPAALPAEIRQAGYVHIAALSSAQRQLGFLLALRPFLGLISVGTYARLVYHETEPVRRLFELADLFFMNENEANGLFGSVEQARTRPDALLFVTLDAAGALVIEGDHVTHVPGRPVPEVDPTGAGDTFCGATLAGLARGLSPIAAAQQAVQLAAQTVGAIGPAALLAEEIQ
;
A
#
# COMPACT_ATOMS: atom_id res chain seq x y z
N MET A 1 14.25 -17.80 26.51
CA MET A 1 13.04 -17.55 25.70
C MET A 1 13.50 -16.60 24.60
N MET A 2 13.72 -17.12 23.38
CA MET A 2 14.07 -16.27 22.25
C MET A 2 12.85 -15.38 21.99
N MET A 3 13.00 -14.07 22.11
CA MET A 3 11.98 -13.12 21.67
C MET A 3 11.79 -13.33 20.16
N THR A 4 10.58 -13.58 19.73
CA THR A 4 10.24 -13.59 18.31
C THR A 4 10.64 -12.24 17.74
N PRO A 5 11.30 -12.16 16.59
CA PRO A 5 11.62 -10.89 15.96
C PRO A 5 10.32 -10.07 15.80
N ILE A 6 10.38 -8.81 16.20
CA ILE A 6 9.25 -7.87 16.07
C ILE A 6 9.25 -7.36 14.63
N ASP A 7 8.12 -7.45 13.90
CA ASP A 7 7.98 -6.81 12.60
C ASP A 7 8.01 -5.29 12.78
N ASP A 8 8.79 -4.61 11.96
CA ASP A 8 8.85 -3.15 11.98
C ASP A 8 7.59 -2.57 11.33
N VAL A 9 7.11 -3.25 10.26
CA VAL A 9 5.90 -2.89 9.51
C VAL A 9 5.02 -4.14 9.34
N PHE A 10 3.77 -4.05 9.68
CA PHE A 10 2.78 -5.09 9.45
C PHE A 10 1.67 -4.58 8.53
N VAL A 11 1.43 -5.26 7.42
CA VAL A 11 0.46 -4.83 6.40
C VAL A 11 -0.77 -5.73 6.44
N ILE A 12 -1.95 -5.14 6.50
CA ILE A 12 -3.25 -5.80 6.31
C ILE A 12 -3.74 -5.43 4.93
N GLY A 13 -3.93 -6.43 4.04
CA GLY A 13 -4.33 -6.13 2.68
C GLY A 13 -4.50 -7.39 1.84
N THR A 14 -4.39 -7.23 0.53
CA THR A 14 -4.52 -8.34 -0.41
C THR A 14 -3.27 -8.47 -1.28
N ALA A 15 -3.04 -9.71 -1.73
CA ALA A 15 -2.27 -10.01 -2.92
C ALA A 15 -3.24 -10.47 -4.02
N SER A 16 -2.93 -10.20 -5.27
CA SER A 16 -3.75 -10.54 -6.43
C SER A 16 -2.92 -11.15 -7.55
N LEU A 17 -3.60 -11.71 -8.54
CA LEU A 17 -3.04 -12.08 -9.84
C LEU A 17 -3.70 -11.22 -10.91
N ASP A 18 -2.94 -10.31 -11.49
CA ASP A 18 -3.47 -9.25 -12.33
C ASP A 18 -3.11 -9.45 -13.80
N VAL A 19 -3.97 -8.90 -14.67
CA VAL A 19 -3.73 -8.79 -16.12
C VAL A 19 -3.59 -7.31 -16.44
N LEU A 20 -2.42 -6.93 -16.93
CA LEU A 20 -2.10 -5.56 -17.30
C LEU A 20 -2.04 -5.44 -18.83
N HIS A 21 -2.85 -4.55 -19.40
CA HIS A 21 -2.74 -4.14 -20.79
C HIS A 21 -1.95 -2.83 -20.82
N LEU A 22 -0.66 -2.92 -21.19
CA LEU A 22 0.26 -1.80 -21.15
C LEU A 22 0.01 -0.80 -22.27
N ALA A 23 0.44 0.45 -22.07
CA ALA A 23 0.24 1.53 -23.05
C ALA A 23 0.95 1.27 -24.40
N ASP A 24 1.96 0.41 -24.44
CA ASP A 24 2.67 -0.02 -25.65
C ASP A 24 2.01 -1.20 -26.37
N GLY A 25 0.85 -1.67 -25.91
CA GLY A 25 0.06 -2.76 -26.49
C GLY A 25 0.43 -4.15 -25.99
N ARG A 26 1.43 -4.30 -25.12
CA ARG A 26 1.75 -5.59 -24.49
C ARG A 26 0.71 -5.95 -23.43
N THR A 27 0.51 -7.24 -23.20
CA THR A 27 -0.24 -7.76 -22.06
C THR A 27 0.69 -8.53 -21.15
N ALA A 28 0.61 -8.26 -19.86
CA ALA A 28 1.40 -8.95 -18.84
C ALA A 28 0.48 -9.58 -17.78
N HIS A 29 0.86 -10.78 -17.31
CA HIS A 29 0.29 -11.40 -16.13
C HIS A 29 1.29 -11.22 -14.98
N THR A 30 0.83 -10.70 -13.85
CA THR A 30 1.72 -10.34 -12.75
C THR A 30 1.06 -10.55 -11.38
N ALA A 31 1.88 -10.64 -10.36
CA ALA A 31 1.44 -10.44 -8.99
C ALA A 31 1.05 -8.98 -8.78
N GLY A 32 0.06 -8.73 -7.94
CA GLY A 32 -0.43 -7.40 -7.61
C GLY A 32 -1.08 -7.35 -6.24
N GLY A 33 -1.88 -6.30 -6.02
CA GLY A 33 -2.59 -6.04 -4.78
C GLY A 33 -1.89 -5.01 -3.88
N ALA A 34 -2.68 -4.06 -3.35
CA ALA A 34 -2.17 -2.97 -2.54
C ALA A 34 -1.36 -3.45 -1.31
N GLY A 35 -1.85 -4.51 -0.64
CA GLY A 35 -1.13 -5.11 0.48
C GLY A 35 0.21 -5.69 0.08
N LEU A 36 0.28 -6.38 -1.06
CA LEU A 36 1.51 -6.99 -1.55
C LEU A 36 2.56 -5.95 -1.92
N TYR A 37 2.19 -4.93 -2.71
CA TYR A 37 3.11 -3.85 -3.08
C TYR A 37 3.65 -3.12 -1.86
N THR A 38 2.77 -2.76 -0.91
CA THR A 38 3.18 -2.07 0.33
C THR A 38 4.16 -2.94 1.14
N ALA A 39 3.85 -4.23 1.33
CA ALA A 39 4.71 -5.14 2.10
C ALA A 39 6.07 -5.36 1.42
N LEU A 40 6.08 -5.61 0.10
CA LEU A 40 7.33 -5.77 -0.66
C LEU A 40 8.19 -4.51 -0.64
N ALA A 41 7.56 -3.33 -0.76
CA ALA A 41 8.28 -2.06 -0.70
C ALA A 41 8.88 -1.79 0.69
N ALA A 42 8.14 -2.10 1.76
CA ALA A 42 8.67 -2.00 3.11
C ALA A 42 9.86 -2.96 3.33
N HIS A 43 9.73 -4.21 2.89
CA HIS A 43 10.81 -5.19 2.94
C HIS A 43 12.04 -4.74 2.13
N LYS A 44 11.85 -4.33 0.88
CA LYS A 44 12.91 -3.80 0.00
C LYS A 44 13.62 -2.60 0.60
N SER A 45 12.91 -1.79 1.39
CA SER A 45 13.46 -0.65 2.12
C SER A 45 14.08 -1.02 3.47
N GLY A 46 14.28 -2.31 3.76
CA GLY A 46 15.04 -2.82 4.91
C GLY A 46 14.23 -3.03 6.20
N ALA A 47 12.89 -2.96 6.15
CA ALA A 47 12.05 -3.31 7.29
C ALA A 47 11.78 -4.81 7.33
N ARG A 48 11.71 -5.41 8.53
CA ARG A 48 11.06 -6.69 8.69
C ARG A 48 9.55 -6.48 8.52
N THR A 49 8.94 -7.31 7.67
CA THR A 49 7.60 -7.02 7.19
C THR A 49 6.70 -8.24 7.26
N GLY A 50 5.62 -8.11 8.03
CA GLY A 50 4.50 -9.06 8.05
C GLY A 50 3.40 -8.64 7.07
N LEU A 51 2.75 -9.62 6.45
CA LEU A 51 1.58 -9.43 5.58
C LEU A 51 0.43 -10.32 6.04
N TYR A 52 -0.68 -9.71 6.47
CA TYR A 52 -1.94 -10.41 6.71
C TYR A 52 -2.83 -10.30 5.46
N ALA A 53 -2.81 -11.37 4.67
CA ALA A 53 -3.55 -11.49 3.41
C ALA A 53 -3.99 -12.94 3.19
N PRO A 54 -5.01 -13.23 2.33
CA PRO A 54 -5.33 -14.59 1.95
C PRO A 54 -4.10 -15.30 1.38
N GLN A 55 -3.80 -16.51 1.89
CA GLN A 55 -2.65 -17.33 1.47
C GLN A 55 -3.10 -18.42 0.50
N PRO A 56 -2.72 -18.34 -0.77
CA PRO A 56 -3.05 -19.40 -1.73
C PRO A 56 -2.26 -20.69 -1.45
N GLU A 57 -2.92 -21.83 -1.53
CA GLU A 57 -2.30 -23.15 -1.44
C GLU A 57 -2.86 -24.07 -2.55
N PRO A 58 -2.01 -24.53 -3.50
CA PRO A 58 -0.58 -24.23 -3.64
C PRO A 58 -0.29 -22.77 -4.00
N VAL A 59 0.92 -22.30 -3.68
CA VAL A 59 1.35 -20.93 -4.01
C VAL A 59 1.56 -20.83 -5.54
N PRO A 60 0.91 -19.88 -6.23
CA PRO A 60 1.21 -19.60 -7.64
C PRO A 60 2.64 -19.12 -7.85
N GLU A 61 3.26 -19.50 -8.97
CA GLU A 61 4.66 -19.15 -9.29
C GLU A 61 4.93 -17.63 -9.20
N LEU A 62 4.00 -16.80 -9.66
CA LEU A 62 4.12 -15.33 -9.62
C LEU A 62 4.17 -14.78 -8.19
N LEU A 63 3.66 -15.50 -7.19
CA LEU A 63 3.65 -15.07 -5.79
C LEU A 63 4.78 -15.71 -4.96
N GLN A 64 5.45 -16.74 -5.47
CA GLN A 64 6.51 -17.43 -4.75
C GLN A 64 7.62 -16.46 -4.27
N PRO A 65 8.13 -15.52 -5.10
CA PRO A 65 9.15 -14.58 -4.64
C PRO A 65 8.74 -13.70 -3.48
N ALA A 66 7.45 -13.41 -3.35
CA ALA A 66 6.93 -12.63 -2.22
C ALA A 66 6.81 -13.48 -0.95
N VAL A 67 6.36 -14.74 -1.08
CA VAL A 67 6.30 -15.70 0.04
C VAL A 67 7.69 -15.94 0.64
N ASP A 68 8.72 -15.96 -0.20
CA ASP A 68 10.10 -16.18 0.24
C ASP A 68 10.69 -14.97 1.02
N ARG A 69 10.05 -13.79 0.95
CA ARG A 69 10.55 -12.52 1.53
C ARG A 69 9.73 -11.97 2.69
N LEU A 70 8.45 -12.34 2.77
CA LEU A 70 7.51 -11.75 3.71
C LEU A 70 7.05 -12.78 4.75
N ASP A 71 6.87 -12.33 5.98
CA ASP A 71 6.13 -13.10 6.99
C ASP A 71 4.63 -13.06 6.67
N TRP A 72 4.25 -13.86 5.65
CA TRP A 72 2.89 -13.87 5.13
C TRP A 72 2.01 -14.82 5.94
N VAL A 73 0.97 -14.27 6.55
CA VAL A 73 -0.01 -14.97 7.36
C VAL A 73 -1.43 -14.64 6.90
N GLY A 74 -2.40 -15.52 7.19
CA GLY A 74 -3.79 -15.28 6.86
C GLY A 74 -4.57 -16.56 6.55
N PRO A 75 -5.83 -16.44 6.12
CA PRO A 75 -6.65 -17.60 5.77
C PRO A 75 -6.08 -18.32 4.54
N ARG A 76 -6.00 -19.65 4.62
CA ARG A 76 -5.60 -20.47 3.47
C ARG A 76 -6.75 -20.57 2.48
N ILE A 77 -6.44 -20.39 1.21
CA ILE A 77 -7.42 -20.35 0.12
C ILE A 77 -6.94 -21.16 -1.10
N ALA A 78 -7.86 -21.56 -1.98
CA ALA A 78 -7.46 -22.05 -3.29
C ALA A 78 -6.92 -20.89 -4.17
N PRO A 79 -5.95 -21.13 -5.06
CA PRO A 79 -5.43 -20.09 -5.96
C PRO A 79 -6.50 -19.42 -6.85
N ALA A 80 -7.59 -20.15 -7.14
CA ALA A 80 -8.73 -19.60 -7.89
C ALA A 80 -9.48 -18.50 -7.14
N ASP A 81 -9.40 -18.48 -5.81
CA ASP A 81 -10.07 -17.54 -4.93
C ASP A 81 -9.24 -16.27 -4.65
N LEU A 82 -8.04 -16.15 -5.22
CA LEU A 82 -7.25 -14.92 -5.15
C LEU A 82 -8.00 -13.75 -5.81
N PRO A 83 -7.87 -12.53 -5.29
CA PRO A 83 -8.25 -11.32 -6.00
C PRO A 83 -7.62 -11.26 -7.39
N ARG A 84 -8.32 -10.68 -8.35
CA ARG A 84 -7.88 -10.52 -9.74
C ARG A 84 -8.32 -9.17 -10.26
N LEU A 85 -7.42 -8.45 -10.88
CA LEU A 85 -7.72 -7.20 -11.57
C LEU A 85 -7.30 -7.30 -13.04
N ALA A 86 -8.09 -6.68 -13.93
CA ALA A 86 -7.68 -6.41 -15.29
C ALA A 86 -7.62 -4.90 -15.47
N ILE A 87 -6.44 -4.38 -15.82
CA ILE A 87 -6.16 -2.94 -15.88
C ILE A 87 -5.60 -2.59 -17.26
N ALA A 88 -6.15 -1.54 -17.90
CA ALA A 88 -5.62 -0.97 -19.12
C ALA A 88 -4.90 0.34 -18.82
N HIS A 89 -3.63 0.45 -19.19
CA HIS A 89 -2.81 1.64 -19.10
C HIS A 89 -2.86 2.45 -20.39
N HIS A 90 -3.00 3.75 -20.26
CA HIS A 90 -3.11 4.69 -21.40
C HIS A 90 -1.90 5.65 -21.50
N GLY A 91 -0.91 5.46 -20.62
CA GLY A 91 0.23 6.37 -20.47
C GLY A 91 -0.11 7.62 -19.65
N GLN A 92 0.93 8.27 -19.16
CA GLN A 92 0.83 9.49 -18.34
C GLN A 92 0.01 9.27 -17.04
N GLY A 93 0.27 8.16 -16.34
CA GLY A 93 -0.41 7.79 -15.09
C GLY A 93 -1.88 7.37 -15.25
N ARG A 94 -2.43 7.38 -16.47
CA ARG A 94 -3.84 7.07 -16.70
C ARG A 94 -4.07 5.59 -16.88
N ALA A 95 -5.01 5.05 -16.09
CA ALA A 95 -5.42 3.66 -16.17
C ALA A 95 -6.94 3.51 -16.08
N THR A 96 -7.45 2.44 -16.65
CA THR A 96 -8.86 2.04 -16.54
C THR A 96 -8.92 0.64 -15.95
N LEU A 97 -9.66 0.48 -14.86
CA LEU A 97 -10.00 -0.83 -14.32
C LEU A 97 -11.05 -1.45 -15.22
N LEU A 98 -10.68 -2.52 -15.94
CA LEU A 98 -11.57 -3.23 -16.87
C LEU A 98 -12.44 -4.26 -16.16
N ASP A 99 -11.85 -4.96 -15.19
CA ASP A 99 -12.53 -5.97 -14.38
C ASP A 99 -11.88 -6.08 -13.00
N ALA A 100 -12.66 -6.45 -11.99
CA ALA A 100 -12.19 -6.66 -10.62
C ALA A 100 -12.97 -7.77 -9.92
N SER A 101 -12.24 -8.75 -9.42
CA SER A 101 -12.74 -9.76 -8.50
C SER A 101 -11.96 -9.67 -7.18
N TRP A 102 -12.66 -9.48 -6.10
CA TRP A 102 -12.04 -9.34 -4.77
C TRP A 102 -11.79 -10.70 -4.10
N GLY A 103 -12.23 -11.79 -4.68
CA GLY A 103 -11.95 -13.15 -4.24
C GLY A 103 -12.16 -13.37 -2.73
N ALA A 104 -11.19 -13.99 -2.10
CA ALA A 104 -11.22 -14.31 -0.68
C ALA A 104 -10.89 -13.13 0.26
N GLU A 105 -10.81 -11.88 -0.21
CA GLU A 105 -10.62 -10.73 0.68
C GLU A 105 -11.63 -10.70 1.83
N SER A 106 -12.86 -11.14 1.58
CA SER A 106 -13.91 -11.22 2.60
C SER A 106 -13.58 -12.12 3.79
N GLN A 107 -12.63 -13.04 3.65
CA GLN A 107 -12.16 -13.92 4.74
C GLN A 107 -11.17 -13.21 5.69
N LEU A 108 -10.63 -12.05 5.30
CA LEU A 108 -9.87 -11.20 6.21
C LEU A 108 -10.83 -10.55 7.20
N ILE A 109 -10.76 -10.94 8.46
CA ILE A 109 -11.62 -10.40 9.52
C ILE A 109 -10.79 -9.91 10.70
N PRO A 110 -11.20 -8.80 11.35
CA PRO A 110 -10.46 -8.24 12.49
C PRO A 110 -10.26 -9.20 13.65
N ALA A 111 -11.23 -10.10 13.88
CA ALA A 111 -11.16 -11.09 14.96
C ALA A 111 -10.09 -12.17 14.76
N ALA A 112 -9.60 -12.36 13.52
CA ALA A 112 -8.57 -13.33 13.18
C ALA A 112 -7.18 -12.69 12.97
N LEU A 113 -7.00 -11.43 13.36
CA LEU A 113 -5.69 -10.78 13.33
C LEU A 113 -4.67 -11.57 14.16
N PRO A 114 -3.48 -11.85 13.62
CA PRO A 114 -2.44 -12.56 14.33
C PRO A 114 -1.96 -11.76 15.57
N ALA A 115 -1.57 -12.47 16.62
CA ALA A 115 -1.15 -11.83 17.87
C ALA A 115 0.12 -10.98 17.69
N GLU A 116 0.97 -11.37 16.76
CA GLU A 116 2.24 -10.74 16.39
C GLU A 116 2.05 -9.29 15.94
N ILE A 117 0.92 -8.96 15.32
CA ILE A 117 0.60 -7.59 14.88
C ILE A 117 0.69 -6.58 16.03
N ARG A 118 0.47 -7.02 17.27
CA ARG A 118 0.53 -6.16 18.46
C ARG A 118 1.95 -5.73 18.83
N GLN A 119 2.95 -6.30 18.20
CA GLN A 119 4.37 -6.05 18.45
C GLN A 119 5.01 -5.22 17.31
N ALA A 120 4.30 -4.99 16.21
CA ALA A 120 4.79 -4.17 15.11
C ALA A 120 4.91 -2.70 15.53
N GLY A 121 5.86 -1.96 14.97
CA GLY A 121 5.97 -0.52 15.17
C GLY A 121 4.91 0.24 14.40
N TYR A 122 4.61 -0.23 13.18
CA TYR A 122 3.60 0.33 12.28
C TYR A 122 2.68 -0.77 11.77
N VAL A 123 1.38 -0.53 11.81
CA VAL A 123 0.38 -1.38 11.15
C VAL A 123 -0.27 -0.57 10.04
N HIS A 124 -0.14 -1.06 8.80
CA HIS A 124 -0.78 -0.45 7.65
C HIS A 124 -2.01 -1.24 7.23
N ILE A 125 -3.13 -0.55 7.07
CA ILE A 125 -4.35 -1.08 6.47
C ILE A 125 -4.39 -0.57 5.04
N ALA A 126 -3.98 -1.43 4.11
CA ALA A 126 -4.00 -1.13 2.68
C ALA A 126 -5.45 -0.96 2.17
N ALA A 127 -5.60 -0.41 0.99
CA ALA A 127 -6.91 -0.30 0.35
C ALA A 127 -7.57 -1.69 0.19
N LEU A 128 -8.78 -1.83 0.69
CA LEU A 128 -9.63 -3.02 0.58
C LEU A 128 -10.84 -2.69 -0.32
N SER A 129 -11.65 -3.70 -0.63
CA SER A 129 -12.87 -3.52 -1.44
C SER A 129 -13.88 -2.53 -0.84
N SER A 130 -13.78 -2.22 0.46
CA SER A 130 -14.67 -1.30 1.18
C SER A 130 -13.93 -0.56 2.30
N ALA A 131 -14.16 0.74 2.40
CA ALA A 131 -13.66 1.57 3.50
C ALA A 131 -14.28 1.18 4.85
N GLN A 132 -15.51 0.67 4.84
CA GLN A 132 -16.15 0.16 6.05
C GLN A 132 -15.40 -1.06 6.61
N ARG A 133 -14.84 -1.93 5.73
CA ARG A 133 -14.00 -3.05 6.17
C ARG A 133 -12.69 -2.57 6.77
N GLN A 134 -12.03 -1.59 6.13
CA GLN A 134 -10.82 -0.95 6.67
C GLN A 134 -11.09 -0.34 8.05
N LEU A 135 -12.24 0.34 8.22
CA LEU A 135 -12.65 0.91 9.51
C LEU A 135 -12.83 -0.17 10.58
N GLY A 136 -13.36 -1.34 10.22
CA GLY A 136 -13.46 -2.48 11.13
C GLY A 136 -12.09 -2.93 11.66
N PHE A 137 -11.07 -3.01 10.79
CA PHE A 137 -9.69 -3.31 11.21
C PHE A 137 -9.10 -2.20 12.08
N LEU A 138 -9.26 -0.94 11.69
CA LEU A 138 -8.75 0.19 12.45
C LEU A 138 -9.33 0.21 13.87
N LEU A 139 -10.63 0.02 14.03
CA LEU A 139 -11.27 -0.01 15.34
C LEU A 139 -10.81 -1.20 16.20
N ALA A 140 -10.56 -2.37 15.59
CA ALA A 140 -10.03 -3.53 16.31
C ALA A 140 -8.57 -3.33 16.76
N LEU A 141 -7.82 -2.48 16.07
CA LEU A 141 -6.44 -2.13 16.40
C LEU A 141 -6.32 -0.99 17.42
N ARG A 142 -7.41 -0.33 17.80
CA ARG A 142 -7.37 0.82 18.74
C ARG A 142 -6.63 0.53 20.06
N PRO A 143 -6.65 -0.68 20.65
CA PRO A 143 -5.83 -1.00 21.81
C PRO A 143 -4.34 -1.21 21.49
N PHE A 144 -3.95 -1.10 20.22
CA PHE A 144 -2.57 -1.26 19.76
C PHE A 144 -1.71 -0.06 20.17
N LEU A 145 -0.45 -0.31 20.57
CA LEU A 145 0.47 0.73 21.04
C LEU A 145 1.34 1.34 19.94
N GLY A 146 1.40 0.70 18.76
CA GLY A 146 2.11 1.25 17.60
C GLY A 146 1.27 2.25 16.81
N LEU A 147 1.81 2.72 15.69
CA LEU A 147 1.13 3.68 14.83
C LEU A 147 0.31 2.97 13.74
N ILE A 148 -0.92 3.43 13.54
CA ILE A 148 -1.84 2.89 12.54
C ILE A 148 -1.83 3.78 11.31
N SER A 149 -1.47 3.17 10.19
CA SER A 149 -1.45 3.78 8.87
C SER A 149 -2.59 3.25 8.01
N VAL A 150 -3.16 4.09 7.15
CA VAL A 150 -4.25 3.70 6.24
C VAL A 150 -3.97 4.20 4.83
N GLY A 151 -4.21 3.35 3.84
CA GLY A 151 -4.28 3.70 2.43
C GLY A 151 -5.72 3.72 1.93
N THR A 152 -5.97 4.44 0.85
CA THR A 152 -7.28 4.49 0.19
C THR A 152 -7.12 4.44 -1.33
N TYR A 153 -8.23 4.44 -2.07
CA TYR A 153 -8.24 4.64 -3.51
C TYR A 153 -9.52 5.36 -3.96
N ALA A 154 -9.50 5.92 -5.16
CA ALA A 154 -10.50 6.85 -5.65
C ALA A 154 -11.94 6.35 -5.47
N ARG A 155 -12.24 5.08 -5.81
CA ARG A 155 -13.59 4.55 -5.66
C ARG A 155 -14.11 4.66 -4.22
N LEU A 156 -13.29 4.39 -3.20
CA LEU A 156 -13.70 4.52 -1.80
C LEU A 156 -13.97 5.98 -1.44
N VAL A 157 -13.09 6.90 -1.86
CA VAL A 157 -13.27 8.33 -1.60
C VAL A 157 -14.58 8.85 -2.17
N TYR A 158 -14.93 8.45 -3.39
CA TYR A 158 -16.13 8.97 -4.07
C TYR A 158 -17.43 8.22 -3.74
N HIS A 159 -17.38 6.96 -3.32
CA HIS A 159 -18.57 6.14 -3.05
C HIS A 159 -18.78 5.79 -1.57
N GLU A 160 -17.73 5.83 -0.76
CA GLU A 160 -17.74 5.57 0.67
C GLU A 160 -17.09 6.72 1.44
N THR A 161 -17.37 7.97 1.04
CA THR A 161 -16.70 9.19 1.54
C THR A 161 -16.72 9.29 3.07
N GLU A 162 -17.85 8.99 3.71
CA GLU A 162 -17.96 9.10 5.17
C GLU A 162 -17.10 8.06 5.91
N PRO A 163 -17.08 6.77 5.56
CA PRO A 163 -16.11 5.82 6.09
C PRO A 163 -14.65 6.24 5.86
N VAL A 164 -14.30 6.76 4.66
CA VAL A 164 -12.95 7.25 4.38
C VAL A 164 -12.59 8.44 5.25
N ARG A 165 -13.50 9.40 5.42
CA ARG A 165 -13.30 10.54 6.33
C ARG A 165 -13.05 10.08 7.77
N ARG A 166 -13.81 9.09 8.22
CA ARG A 166 -13.63 8.49 9.54
C ARG A 166 -12.28 7.78 9.69
N LEU A 167 -11.84 7.06 8.65
CA LEU A 167 -10.50 6.45 8.63
C LEU A 167 -9.42 7.53 8.74
N PHE A 168 -9.52 8.61 7.97
CA PHE A 168 -8.59 9.73 7.99
C PHE A 168 -8.52 10.39 9.38
N GLU A 169 -9.67 10.64 10.03
CA GLU A 169 -9.73 11.24 11.37
C GLU A 169 -9.08 10.35 12.44
N LEU A 170 -9.13 9.05 12.25
CA LEU A 170 -8.70 8.07 13.25
C LEU A 170 -7.30 7.53 13.03
N ALA A 171 -6.75 7.51 11.82
CA ALA A 171 -5.42 7.01 11.52
C ALA A 171 -4.32 7.98 12.03
N ASP A 172 -3.14 7.43 12.35
CA ASP A 172 -1.97 8.24 12.69
C ASP A 172 -1.23 8.70 11.42
N LEU A 173 -1.25 7.84 10.39
CA LEU A 173 -0.71 8.15 9.06
C LEU A 173 -1.77 7.83 8.01
N PHE A 174 -1.89 8.68 6.99
CA PHE A 174 -2.80 8.44 5.89
C PHE A 174 -2.10 8.63 4.55
N PHE A 175 -2.37 7.73 3.60
CA PHE A 175 -1.78 7.76 2.25
C PHE A 175 -2.88 7.85 1.20
N MET A 176 -2.73 8.77 0.27
CA MET A 176 -3.63 8.95 -0.88
C MET A 176 -2.90 9.61 -2.05
N ASN A 177 -3.52 9.63 -3.21
CA ASN A 177 -3.05 10.42 -4.34
C ASN A 177 -3.78 11.77 -4.44
N GLU A 178 -3.34 12.63 -5.34
CA GLU A 178 -3.92 13.96 -5.56
C GLU A 178 -5.41 13.92 -5.90
N ASN A 179 -5.84 12.99 -6.76
CA ASN A 179 -7.26 12.83 -7.11
C ASN A 179 -8.11 12.46 -5.89
N GLU A 180 -7.60 11.60 -5.04
CA GLU A 180 -8.26 11.19 -3.78
C GLU A 180 -8.29 12.35 -2.78
N ALA A 181 -7.20 13.11 -2.67
CA ALA A 181 -7.15 14.31 -1.84
C ALA A 181 -8.16 15.36 -2.31
N ASN A 182 -8.25 15.59 -3.61
CA ASN A 182 -9.25 16.49 -4.20
C ASN A 182 -10.68 16.01 -3.89
N GLY A 183 -10.93 14.70 -3.96
CA GLY A 183 -12.24 14.12 -3.63
C GLY A 183 -12.62 14.26 -2.16
N LEU A 184 -11.64 14.12 -1.25
CA LEU A 184 -11.91 14.16 0.20
C LEU A 184 -11.97 15.59 0.77
N PHE A 185 -11.10 16.49 0.27
CA PHE A 185 -10.92 17.85 0.82
C PHE A 185 -11.47 18.94 -0.08
N GLY A 186 -11.90 18.60 -1.31
CA GLY A 186 -12.28 19.58 -2.34
C GLY A 186 -11.11 20.02 -3.21
N SER A 187 -9.92 20.20 -2.63
CA SER A 187 -8.65 20.36 -3.34
C SER A 187 -7.48 19.93 -2.45
N VAL A 188 -6.37 19.53 -3.06
CA VAL A 188 -5.16 19.12 -2.33
C VAL A 188 -4.56 20.26 -1.48
N GLU A 189 -4.71 21.51 -1.92
CA GLU A 189 -4.24 22.68 -1.18
C GLU A 189 -5.01 22.90 0.14
N GLN A 190 -6.22 22.34 0.25
CA GLN A 190 -7.03 22.39 1.46
C GLN A 190 -6.77 21.23 2.42
N ALA A 191 -5.98 20.26 2.00
CA ALA A 191 -5.67 19.10 2.82
C ALA A 191 -4.89 19.52 4.08
N ARG A 192 -5.38 19.13 5.25
CA ARG A 192 -4.78 19.36 6.58
C ARG A 192 -4.97 18.13 7.43
N THR A 193 -4.09 17.96 8.42
CA THR A 193 -4.22 16.88 9.40
C THR A 193 -4.44 17.44 10.81
N ARG A 194 -4.84 16.60 11.73
CA ARG A 194 -4.69 16.92 13.16
C ARG A 194 -3.20 17.00 13.54
N PRO A 195 -2.81 17.72 14.60
CA PRO A 195 -1.41 17.99 14.93
C PRO A 195 -0.50 16.75 15.05
N ASP A 196 -1.05 15.63 15.52
CA ASP A 196 -0.28 14.40 15.78
C ASP A 196 -0.45 13.35 14.66
N ALA A 197 -0.90 13.74 13.47
CA ALA A 197 -1.08 12.86 12.34
C ALA A 197 -0.30 13.33 11.12
N LEU A 198 0.03 12.38 10.24
CA LEU A 198 0.71 12.65 8.98
C LEU A 198 -0.20 12.26 7.80
N LEU A 199 -0.22 13.10 6.79
CA LEU A 199 -0.82 12.78 5.50
C LEU A 199 0.27 12.84 4.41
N PHE A 200 0.34 11.79 3.62
CA PHE A 200 1.19 11.71 2.44
C PHE A 200 0.29 11.71 1.20
N VAL A 201 0.52 12.66 0.29
CA VAL A 201 -0.23 12.76 -0.96
C VAL A 201 0.73 12.60 -2.13
N THR A 202 0.59 11.54 -2.91
CA THR A 202 1.40 11.35 -4.13
C THR A 202 0.84 12.21 -5.26
N LEU A 203 1.76 12.83 -6.05
CA LEU A 203 1.48 13.75 -7.14
C LEU A 203 2.04 13.22 -8.47
N ASP A 204 1.94 11.92 -8.70
CA ASP A 204 2.50 11.23 -9.86
C ASP A 204 3.97 11.61 -10.10
N ALA A 205 4.33 12.07 -11.30
CA ALA A 205 5.69 12.47 -11.65
C ALA A 205 6.19 13.71 -10.88
N ALA A 206 5.30 14.50 -10.27
CA ALA A 206 5.68 15.66 -9.47
C ALA A 206 6.19 15.30 -8.07
N GLY A 207 6.00 14.05 -7.63
CA GLY A 207 6.50 13.56 -6.33
C GLY A 207 5.42 13.40 -5.29
N ALA A 208 5.58 14.01 -4.12
CA ALA A 208 4.62 13.88 -3.04
C ALA A 208 4.56 15.12 -2.14
N LEU A 209 3.45 15.27 -1.42
CA LEU A 209 3.34 16.19 -0.29
C LEU A 209 3.42 15.41 1.01
N VAL A 210 4.13 15.97 1.97
CA VAL A 210 4.11 15.58 3.38
C VAL A 210 3.39 16.67 4.16
N ILE A 211 2.28 16.34 4.79
CA ILE A 211 1.40 17.27 5.50
C ILE A 211 1.34 16.88 6.97
N GLU A 212 1.69 17.83 7.84
CA GLU A 212 1.69 17.71 9.30
C GLU A 212 0.98 18.93 9.90
N GLY A 213 -0.24 18.75 10.37
CA GLY A 213 -1.10 19.86 10.75
C GLY A 213 -1.37 20.79 9.56
N ASP A 214 -0.94 22.05 9.69
CA ASP A 214 -1.00 23.08 8.64
C ASP A 214 0.28 23.16 7.79
N HIS A 215 1.31 22.41 8.15
CA HIS A 215 2.60 22.41 7.46
C HIS A 215 2.55 21.48 6.25
N VAL A 216 2.84 22.02 5.08
CA VAL A 216 2.90 21.28 3.82
C VAL A 216 4.31 21.37 3.25
N THR A 217 4.95 20.22 3.06
CA THR A 217 6.27 20.12 2.42
C THR A 217 6.18 19.32 1.13
N HIS A 218 6.63 19.89 0.04
CA HIS A 218 6.73 19.18 -1.25
C HIS A 218 8.06 18.42 -1.34
N VAL A 219 7.96 17.13 -1.65
CA VAL A 219 9.08 16.26 -1.98
C VAL A 219 9.08 16.05 -3.49
N PRO A 220 10.09 16.55 -4.23
CA PRO A 220 10.12 16.45 -5.68
C PRO A 220 10.14 15.01 -6.19
N GLY A 221 9.42 14.77 -7.27
CA GLY A 221 9.42 13.49 -7.97
C GLY A 221 10.73 13.19 -8.70
N ARG A 222 10.88 11.94 -9.11
CA ARG A 222 11.93 11.50 -10.03
C ARG A 222 11.30 11.04 -11.33
N PRO A 223 11.32 11.84 -12.39
CA PRO A 223 10.78 11.43 -13.68
C PRO A 223 11.51 10.20 -14.22
N VAL A 224 10.75 9.21 -14.66
CA VAL A 224 11.23 7.99 -15.31
C VAL A 224 10.32 7.66 -16.49
N PRO A 225 10.80 6.92 -17.51
CA PRO A 225 9.92 6.38 -18.52
C PRO A 225 8.87 5.46 -17.87
N GLU A 226 7.59 5.74 -18.12
CA GLU A 226 6.50 4.95 -17.60
C GLU A 226 6.38 3.63 -18.37
N VAL A 227 6.40 2.53 -17.62
CA VAL A 227 6.13 1.17 -18.12
C VAL A 227 4.82 0.65 -17.52
N ASP A 228 4.72 0.68 -16.18
CA ASP A 228 3.55 0.22 -15.43
C ASP A 228 3.43 1.04 -14.13
N PRO A 229 2.46 1.96 -14.03
CA PRO A 229 2.26 2.77 -12.83
C PRO A 229 1.54 2.02 -11.68
N THR A 230 1.11 0.76 -11.91
CA THR A 230 0.39 -0.02 -10.90
C THR A 230 1.24 -0.21 -9.64
N GLY A 231 0.64 0.05 -8.48
CA GLY A 231 1.30 -0.14 -7.19
C GLY A 231 2.36 0.90 -6.83
N ALA A 232 2.56 1.97 -7.63
CA ALA A 232 3.52 3.02 -7.31
C ALA A 232 3.17 3.76 -6.01
N GLY A 233 1.89 4.05 -5.78
CA GLY A 233 1.39 4.65 -4.53
C GLY A 233 1.58 3.72 -3.32
N ASP A 234 1.30 2.44 -3.49
CA ASP A 234 1.51 1.42 -2.44
C ASP A 234 3.01 1.23 -2.16
N THR A 235 3.84 1.27 -3.20
CA THR A 235 5.31 1.26 -3.08
C THR A 235 5.81 2.46 -2.30
N PHE A 236 5.32 3.66 -2.62
CA PHE A 236 5.63 4.88 -1.87
C PHE A 236 5.22 4.73 -0.39
N CYS A 237 4.05 4.20 -0.13
CA CYS A 237 3.55 3.95 1.23
C CYS A 237 4.49 3.00 2.00
N GLY A 238 4.77 1.81 1.47
CA GLY A 238 5.61 0.82 2.13
C GLY A 238 7.03 1.31 2.41
N ALA A 239 7.65 1.98 1.44
CA ALA A 239 8.98 2.55 1.58
C ALA A 239 9.02 3.70 2.63
N THR A 240 7.96 4.53 2.67
CA THR A 240 7.84 5.59 3.69
C THR A 240 7.73 4.98 5.08
N LEU A 241 6.89 3.98 5.28
CA LEU A 241 6.72 3.30 6.57
C LEU A 241 8.03 2.66 7.05
N ALA A 242 8.77 2.00 6.16
CA ALA A 242 10.08 1.44 6.47
C ALA A 242 11.10 2.52 6.85
N GLY A 243 11.10 3.66 6.16
CA GLY A 243 11.94 4.81 6.50
C GLY A 243 11.63 5.34 7.90
N LEU A 244 10.36 5.52 8.22
CA LEU A 244 9.90 5.96 9.55
C LEU A 244 10.27 4.94 10.64
N ALA A 245 10.09 3.64 10.38
CA ALA A 245 10.47 2.58 11.32
C ALA A 245 11.97 2.57 11.64
N ARG A 246 12.82 3.01 10.70
CA ARG A 246 14.25 3.20 10.90
C ARG A 246 14.62 4.55 11.54
N GLY A 247 13.62 5.36 11.91
CA GLY A 247 13.82 6.64 12.58
C GLY A 247 14.10 7.83 11.64
N LEU A 248 13.83 7.71 10.34
CA LEU A 248 13.90 8.86 9.44
C LEU A 248 12.79 9.85 9.74
N SER A 249 13.05 11.14 9.47
CA SER A 249 11.98 12.14 9.47
C SER A 249 10.97 11.85 8.35
N PRO A 250 9.71 12.31 8.47
CA PRO A 250 8.68 12.11 7.42
C PRO A 250 9.14 12.57 6.03
N ILE A 251 9.83 13.70 5.95
CA ILE A 251 10.36 14.22 4.69
C ILE A 251 11.46 13.30 4.12
N ALA A 252 12.42 12.87 4.96
CA ALA A 252 13.50 11.99 4.51
C ALA A 252 12.98 10.60 4.09
N ALA A 253 11.99 10.05 4.81
CA ALA A 253 11.32 8.81 4.44
C ALA A 253 10.61 8.95 3.07
N ALA A 254 9.85 10.03 2.86
CA ALA A 254 9.19 10.32 1.59
C ALA A 254 10.19 10.50 0.44
N GLN A 255 11.34 11.14 0.66
CA GLN A 255 12.39 11.30 -0.34
C GLN A 255 12.94 9.95 -0.81
N GLN A 256 13.17 8.98 0.10
CA GLN A 256 13.57 7.62 -0.26
C GLN A 256 12.44 6.89 -0.99
N ALA A 257 11.20 7.04 -0.51
CA ALA A 257 10.03 6.39 -1.08
C ALA A 257 9.76 6.82 -2.53
N VAL A 258 9.92 8.10 -2.87
CA VAL A 258 9.82 8.60 -4.25
C VAL A 258 10.79 7.90 -5.19
N GLN A 259 12.02 7.58 -4.72
CA GLN A 259 13.02 6.90 -5.55
C GLN A 259 12.58 5.46 -5.87
N LEU A 260 12.06 4.72 -4.87
CA LEU A 260 11.62 3.34 -5.06
C LEU A 260 10.32 3.30 -5.89
N ALA A 261 9.37 4.21 -5.66
CA ALA A 261 8.15 4.33 -6.46
C ALA A 261 8.48 4.60 -7.94
N ALA A 262 9.45 5.47 -8.23
CA ALA A 262 9.91 5.71 -9.59
C ALA A 262 10.51 4.45 -10.25
N GLN A 263 11.28 3.64 -9.49
CA GLN A 263 11.79 2.36 -10.00
C GLN A 263 10.64 1.38 -10.32
N THR A 264 9.61 1.34 -9.49
CA THR A 264 8.42 0.50 -9.72
C THR A 264 7.69 0.91 -11.00
N VAL A 265 7.47 2.20 -11.23
CA VAL A 265 6.86 2.72 -12.47
C VAL A 265 7.64 2.31 -13.74
N GLY A 266 8.96 2.16 -13.65
CA GLY A 266 9.83 1.74 -14.74
C GLY A 266 9.86 0.22 -14.99
N ALA A 267 9.10 -0.58 -14.26
CA ALA A 267 9.07 -2.05 -14.36
C ALA A 267 7.63 -2.56 -14.46
N ILE A 268 7.45 -3.83 -14.84
CA ILE A 268 6.11 -4.46 -14.88
C ILE A 268 5.84 -5.12 -13.53
N GLY A 269 4.69 -4.85 -12.95
CA GLY A 269 4.27 -5.42 -11.68
C GLY A 269 5.30 -5.13 -10.57
N PRO A 270 5.47 -6.01 -9.58
CA PRO A 270 6.40 -5.81 -8.47
C PRO A 270 7.87 -6.14 -8.82
N ALA A 271 8.24 -6.26 -10.10
CA ALA A 271 9.57 -6.73 -10.51
C ALA A 271 10.72 -5.89 -9.89
N ALA A 272 10.56 -4.56 -9.81
CA ALA A 272 11.55 -3.69 -9.17
C ALA A 272 11.72 -3.97 -7.67
N LEU A 273 10.64 -4.37 -6.99
CA LEU A 273 10.64 -4.69 -5.57
C LEU A 273 11.25 -6.06 -5.27
N LEU A 274 11.17 -6.97 -6.23
CA LEU A 274 11.68 -8.35 -6.15
C LEU A 274 13.12 -8.49 -6.65
N ALA A 275 13.63 -7.51 -7.40
CA ALA A 275 15.01 -7.51 -7.88
C ALA A 275 16.00 -7.51 -6.70
N GLU A 276 17.07 -8.30 -6.78
CA GLU A 276 18.18 -8.23 -5.85
C GLU A 276 18.97 -6.93 -6.06
N GLU A 277 19.50 -6.35 -5.00
CA GLU A 277 20.45 -5.24 -5.15
C GLU A 277 21.73 -5.80 -5.80
N ILE A 278 22.06 -5.26 -6.98
CA ILE A 278 23.38 -5.52 -7.56
C ILE A 278 24.38 -4.83 -6.65
N GLN A 279 25.13 -5.65 -5.89
CA GLN A 279 26.21 -5.18 -5.00
C GLN A 279 27.35 -4.53 -5.80
#